data_3bcb5745e8bd32196040f36963b2dea4
#
_entry.id   3bcb5745e8bd32196040f36963b2dea4
#
_cell.length_a   1.000
_cell.length_b   1.000
_cell.length_c   1.000
_cell.angle_alpha   90.00
_cell.angle_beta   90.00
_cell.angle_gamma   90.00
#
_symmetry.space_group_name_H-M   'P 1'
#
loop_
_entity.id
_entity.type
_entity.pdbx_description
1 polymer ?
#
loop_
_entity_poly.entity_id
_entity_poly.type
_entity_poly.pdbx_seq_one_letter_code
_entity_poly.pdbx_strand_id
1 'polypeptide(L)'
;MIKPPIRFMLDTNVVSHIMQGRDAVLLARLTQLPIGQVVMSSVTLAELEYGLHRKGQPVRLKDALFQVLLRVDVLPWDEQVARRYGALCSQLETQGINLSDFDMMIAAHAAAVNATLVSRDKAFSQIPNGSPNGFSLEVW
;
A
#
# COMPACT_ATOMS: atom_id res chain seq x y z
N MET A 1 -13.43 18.16 14.03
CA MET A 1 -13.97 17.18 13.08
C MET A 1 -13.09 15.93 13.09
N ILE A 2 -13.70 14.78 13.29
CA ILE A 2 -12.99 13.53 13.36
C ILE A 2 -12.70 13.04 11.95
N LYS A 3 -11.43 12.74 11.63
CA LYS A 3 -11.07 12.12 10.35
C LYS A 3 -11.69 10.73 10.27
N PRO A 4 -12.16 10.28 9.07
CA PRO A 4 -12.57 8.89 8.92
C PRO A 4 -11.41 7.97 9.27
N PRO A 5 -11.68 6.79 9.86
CA PRO A 5 -10.60 5.85 10.15
C PRO A 5 -9.95 5.36 8.86
N ILE A 6 -8.63 5.14 8.91
CA ILE A 6 -7.91 4.51 7.81
C ILE A 6 -8.51 3.12 7.60
N ARG A 7 -8.84 2.79 6.36
CA ARG A 7 -9.47 1.54 6.02
C ARG A 7 -8.64 0.71 5.06
N PHE A 8 -8.07 1.35 4.04
CA PHE A 8 -7.35 0.66 2.99
C PHE A 8 -5.97 1.29 2.77
N MET A 9 -4.98 0.42 2.58
CA MET A 9 -3.65 0.83 2.11
C MET A 9 -3.42 0.22 0.73
N LEU A 10 -3.11 1.05 -0.26
CA LEU A 10 -2.87 0.60 -1.62
C LEU A 10 -1.40 0.20 -1.77
N ASP A 11 -1.14 -0.95 -2.39
CA ASP A 11 0.23 -1.32 -2.72
C ASP A 11 0.73 -0.54 -3.95
N THR A 12 2.01 -0.67 -4.25
CA THR A 12 2.65 0.10 -5.32
C THR A 12 2.04 -0.21 -6.69
N ASN A 13 1.77 -1.48 -6.97
CA ASN A 13 1.23 -1.88 -8.28
C ASN A 13 -0.20 -1.35 -8.48
N VAL A 14 -1.02 -1.38 -7.44
CA VAL A 14 -2.38 -0.82 -7.51
C VAL A 14 -2.32 0.68 -7.80
N VAL A 15 -1.45 1.42 -7.12
CA VAL A 15 -1.29 2.85 -7.39
C VAL A 15 -0.82 3.09 -8.83
N SER A 16 0.14 2.29 -9.31
CA SER A 16 0.61 2.38 -10.69
C SER A 16 -0.51 2.15 -11.69
N HIS A 17 -1.39 1.18 -11.44
CA HIS A 17 -2.55 0.94 -12.31
C HIS A 17 -3.52 2.12 -12.32
N ILE A 18 -3.74 2.73 -11.16
CA ILE A 18 -4.56 3.94 -11.06
C ILE A 18 -3.93 5.08 -11.87
N MET A 19 -2.62 5.26 -11.76
CA MET A 19 -1.89 6.30 -12.50
C MET A 19 -1.96 6.10 -14.02
N GLN A 20 -2.02 4.86 -14.49
CA GLN A 20 -2.17 4.56 -15.91
C GLN A 20 -3.55 4.94 -16.45
N GLY A 21 -4.54 5.05 -15.58
CA GLY A 21 -5.88 5.51 -15.94
C GLY A 21 -6.69 4.56 -16.81
N ARG A 22 -6.30 3.28 -16.90
CA ARG A 22 -6.94 2.30 -17.77
C ARG A 22 -7.95 1.41 -17.06
N ASP A 23 -7.94 1.42 -15.73
CA ASP A 23 -8.79 0.55 -14.93
C ASP A 23 -9.91 1.37 -14.30
N ALA A 24 -11.06 1.38 -14.98
CA ALA A 24 -12.23 2.14 -14.54
C ALA A 24 -12.79 1.60 -13.22
N VAL A 25 -12.69 0.30 -12.98
CA VAL A 25 -13.18 -0.32 -11.74
C VAL A 25 -12.38 0.15 -10.54
N LEU A 26 -11.05 0.13 -10.65
CA LEU A 26 -10.15 0.62 -9.61
C LEU A 26 -10.41 2.10 -9.30
N LEU A 27 -10.51 2.91 -10.34
CA LEU A 27 -10.75 4.34 -10.17
C LEU A 27 -12.11 4.59 -9.51
N ALA A 28 -13.15 3.86 -9.91
CA ALA A 28 -14.47 3.98 -9.30
C ALA A 28 -14.45 3.61 -7.82
N ARG A 29 -13.76 2.52 -7.47
CA ARG A 29 -13.61 2.12 -6.05
C ARG A 29 -12.94 3.22 -5.24
N LEU A 30 -11.85 3.77 -5.76
CA LEU A 30 -11.12 4.83 -5.07
C LEU A 30 -11.98 6.08 -4.88
N THR A 31 -12.68 6.52 -5.92
CA THR A 31 -13.45 7.75 -5.87
C THR A 31 -14.73 7.65 -5.03
N GLN A 32 -15.22 6.45 -4.77
CA GLN A 32 -16.37 6.22 -3.91
C GLN A 32 -16.03 6.30 -2.42
N LEU A 33 -14.77 6.21 -2.07
CA LEU A 33 -14.35 6.21 -0.67
C LEU A 33 -14.01 7.62 -0.20
N PRO A 34 -14.34 7.97 1.05
CA PRO A 34 -13.97 9.27 1.60
C PRO A 34 -12.45 9.46 1.64
N ILE A 35 -12.02 10.68 1.37
CA ILE A 35 -10.61 11.06 1.56
C ILE A 35 -10.24 10.85 3.03
N GLY A 36 -9.10 10.21 3.28
CA GLY A 36 -8.64 9.84 4.63
C GLY A 36 -8.80 8.36 4.93
N GLN A 37 -9.70 7.65 4.23
CA GLN A 37 -9.85 6.20 4.42
C GLN A 37 -8.86 5.40 3.58
N VAL A 38 -8.33 5.97 2.51
CA VAL A 38 -7.39 5.29 1.61
C VAL A 38 -6.04 5.96 1.73
N VAL A 39 -5.03 5.16 2.00
CA VAL A 39 -3.67 5.63 2.23
C VAL A 39 -2.67 4.81 1.41
N MET A 40 -1.44 5.29 1.34
CA MET A 40 -0.29 4.51 0.87
C MET A 40 0.85 4.67 1.86
N SER A 41 1.73 3.68 1.89
CA SER A 41 2.98 3.77 2.65
C SER A 41 3.94 4.75 1.98
N SER A 42 4.78 5.43 2.78
CA SER A 42 5.90 6.18 2.23
C SER A 42 6.87 5.29 1.45
N VAL A 43 6.90 3.99 1.74
CA VAL A 43 7.66 3.00 0.94
C VAL A 43 7.09 2.93 -0.49
N THR A 44 5.76 2.88 -0.62
CA THR A 44 5.09 2.92 -1.92
C THR A 44 5.43 4.20 -2.67
N LEU A 45 5.37 5.34 -1.99
CA LEU A 45 5.74 6.62 -2.61
C LEU A 45 7.20 6.58 -3.09
N ALA A 46 8.11 6.03 -2.29
CA ALA A 46 9.52 5.91 -2.69
C ALA A 46 9.68 5.07 -3.96
N GLU A 47 8.96 3.97 -4.07
CA GLU A 47 9.00 3.13 -5.28
C GLU A 47 8.45 3.88 -6.50
N LEU A 48 7.36 4.62 -6.32
CA LEU A 48 6.76 5.42 -7.41
C LEU A 48 7.69 6.54 -7.85
N GLU A 49 8.30 7.25 -6.91
CA GLU A 49 9.28 8.30 -7.20
C GLU A 49 10.50 7.74 -7.93
N TYR A 50 11.01 6.59 -7.49
CA TYR A 50 12.10 5.91 -8.18
C TYR A 50 11.71 5.58 -9.63
N GLY A 51 10.51 5.06 -9.85
CA GLY A 51 10.01 4.76 -11.19
C GLY A 51 9.92 5.99 -12.07
N LEU A 52 9.48 7.13 -11.51
CA LEU A 52 9.45 8.40 -12.24
C LEU A 52 10.84 8.85 -12.69
N HIS A 53 11.80 8.83 -11.76
CA HIS A 53 13.17 9.25 -12.06
C HIS A 53 13.82 8.35 -13.11
N ARG A 54 13.60 7.04 -13.01
CA ARG A 54 14.11 6.07 -13.98
C ARG A 54 13.64 6.36 -15.40
N LYS A 55 12.41 6.86 -15.56
CA LYS A 55 11.80 7.16 -16.85
C LYS A 55 12.06 8.60 -17.32
N GLY A 56 12.89 9.35 -16.62
CA GLY A 56 13.19 10.74 -16.97
C GLY A 56 12.10 11.73 -16.58
N GLN A 57 11.27 11.38 -15.59
CA GLN A 57 10.21 12.21 -15.05
C GLN A 57 9.20 12.70 -16.10
N PRO A 58 8.53 11.79 -16.86
CA PRO A 58 7.53 12.22 -17.84
C PRO A 58 6.44 13.05 -17.18
N VAL A 59 6.07 14.16 -17.80
CA VAL A 59 5.06 15.09 -17.26
C VAL A 59 3.76 14.35 -16.97
N ARG A 60 3.32 13.48 -17.87
CA ARG A 60 2.09 12.71 -17.71
C ARG A 60 2.08 11.87 -16.42
N LEU A 61 3.19 11.21 -16.10
CA LEU A 61 3.28 10.37 -14.89
C LEU A 61 3.40 11.22 -13.63
N LYS A 62 4.14 12.34 -13.70
CA LYS A 62 4.22 13.29 -12.58
C LYS A 62 2.84 13.83 -12.23
N ASP A 63 2.07 14.23 -13.26
CA ASP A 63 0.71 14.74 -13.07
C ASP A 63 -0.21 13.64 -12.51
N ALA A 64 -0.08 12.41 -13.00
CA ALA A 64 -0.87 11.29 -12.51
C ALA A 64 -0.60 11.02 -11.03
N LEU A 65 0.65 11.05 -10.61
CA LEU A 65 1.00 10.87 -9.20
C LEU A 65 0.43 12.02 -8.35
N PHE A 66 0.55 13.25 -8.83
CA PHE A 66 -0.02 14.41 -8.14
C PHE A 66 -1.52 14.23 -7.92
N GLN A 67 -2.26 13.77 -8.94
CA GLN A 67 -3.70 13.54 -8.83
C GLN A 67 -4.02 12.46 -7.79
N VAL A 68 -3.25 11.37 -7.75
CA VAL A 68 -3.42 10.33 -6.74
C VAL A 68 -3.21 10.91 -5.34
N LEU A 69 -2.17 11.73 -5.15
CA LEU A 69 -1.85 12.31 -3.84
C LEU A 69 -2.90 13.29 -3.33
N LEU A 70 -3.79 13.77 -4.18
CA LEU A 70 -4.94 14.57 -3.75
C LEU A 70 -6.01 13.72 -3.03
N ARG A 71 -6.02 12.40 -3.27
CA ARG A 71 -7.03 11.49 -2.72
C ARG A 71 -6.48 10.47 -1.74
N VAL A 72 -5.20 10.16 -1.85
CA VAL A 72 -4.57 9.08 -1.08
C VAL A 72 -3.50 9.70 -0.20
N ASP A 73 -3.66 9.59 1.11
CA ASP A 73 -2.70 10.13 2.06
C ASP A 73 -1.48 9.22 2.15
N VAL A 74 -0.30 9.82 2.27
CA VAL A 74 0.94 9.08 2.51
C VAL A 74 1.20 8.98 3.99
N LEU A 75 1.35 7.77 4.51
CA LEU A 75 1.69 7.54 5.91
C LEU A 75 3.18 7.26 6.06
N PRO A 76 3.83 7.83 7.08
CA PRO A 76 5.25 7.57 7.30
C PRO A 76 5.49 6.15 7.81
N TRP A 77 6.52 5.52 7.27
CA TRP A 77 7.00 4.22 7.75
C TRP A 77 7.87 4.49 8.98
N ASP A 78 7.24 4.55 10.15
CA ASP A 78 7.83 5.06 11.38
C ASP A 78 8.35 3.94 12.31
N GLU A 79 8.68 4.33 13.52
CA GLU A 79 9.23 3.40 14.52
C GLU A 79 8.25 2.30 14.88
N GLN A 80 6.96 2.59 15.01
CA GLN A 80 5.94 1.59 15.28
C GLN A 80 5.85 0.56 14.15
N VAL A 81 5.91 1.03 12.92
CA VAL A 81 5.91 0.16 11.75
C VAL A 81 7.16 -0.72 11.73
N ALA A 82 8.32 -0.14 12.10
CA ALA A 82 9.57 -0.90 12.17
C ALA A 82 9.47 -2.07 13.15
N ARG A 83 8.84 -1.86 14.30
CA ARG A 83 8.64 -2.93 15.28
C ARG A 83 7.70 -4.02 14.76
N ARG A 84 6.62 -3.63 14.09
CA ARG A 84 5.71 -4.58 13.49
C ARG A 84 6.40 -5.37 12.37
N TYR A 85 7.23 -4.70 11.59
CA TYR A 85 8.02 -5.34 10.54
C TYR A 85 8.87 -6.47 11.09
N GLY A 86 9.62 -6.20 12.18
CA GLY A 86 10.46 -7.21 12.80
C GLY A 86 9.66 -8.43 13.28
N ALA A 87 8.52 -8.19 13.93
CA ALA A 87 7.65 -9.26 14.42
C ALA A 87 7.04 -10.07 13.26
N LEU A 88 6.54 -9.39 12.24
CA LEU A 88 5.89 -10.04 11.10
C LEU A 88 6.89 -10.87 10.29
N CYS A 89 8.07 -10.32 9.99
CA CYS A 89 9.11 -11.04 9.26
C CYS A 89 9.53 -12.32 9.99
N SER A 90 9.76 -12.23 11.29
CA SER A 90 10.13 -13.38 12.11
C SER A 90 9.06 -14.47 12.04
N GLN A 91 7.80 -14.08 12.18
CA GLN A 91 6.67 -15.00 12.10
C GLN A 91 6.58 -15.69 10.73
N LEU A 92 6.70 -14.93 9.65
CA LEU A 92 6.58 -15.47 8.29
C LEU A 92 7.76 -16.38 7.96
N GLU A 93 8.96 -16.06 8.41
CA GLU A 93 10.12 -16.93 8.23
C GLU A 93 9.92 -18.28 8.87
N THR A 94 9.35 -18.34 10.08
CA THR A 94 9.07 -19.61 10.75
C THR A 94 8.02 -20.44 10.01
N GLN A 95 7.18 -19.80 9.21
CA GLN A 95 6.16 -20.43 8.38
C GLN A 95 6.65 -20.76 6.97
N GLY A 96 7.91 -20.44 6.66
CA GLY A 96 8.48 -20.65 5.32
C GLY A 96 7.95 -19.69 4.26
N ILE A 97 7.41 -18.56 4.66
CA ILE A 97 6.83 -17.57 3.76
C ILE A 97 7.87 -16.48 3.47
N ASN A 98 8.18 -16.28 2.18
CA ASN A 98 9.14 -15.28 1.74
C ASN A 98 8.50 -14.30 0.77
N LEU A 99 8.68 -13.00 1.06
CA LEU A 99 8.26 -11.91 0.19
C LEU A 99 9.48 -11.02 -0.05
N SER A 100 9.42 -10.18 -1.07
CA SER A 100 10.45 -9.16 -1.26
C SER A 100 10.48 -8.20 -0.08
N ASP A 101 11.61 -7.52 0.11
CA ASP A 101 11.76 -6.59 1.24
C ASP A 101 10.71 -5.48 1.20
N PHE A 102 10.47 -4.89 0.02
CA PHE A 102 9.47 -3.84 -0.10
C PHE A 102 8.06 -4.35 0.18
N ASP A 103 7.72 -5.54 -0.30
CA ASP A 103 6.41 -6.14 -0.02
C ASP A 103 6.22 -6.40 1.47
N MET A 104 7.27 -6.89 2.15
CA MET A 104 7.24 -7.09 3.59
C MET A 104 7.05 -5.78 4.34
N MET A 105 7.74 -4.72 3.89
CA MET A 105 7.61 -3.40 4.51
C MET A 105 6.20 -2.84 4.35
N ILE A 106 5.58 -3.02 3.19
CA ILE A 106 4.22 -2.55 2.93
C ILE A 106 3.21 -3.37 3.74
N ALA A 107 3.36 -4.70 3.78
CA ALA A 107 2.48 -5.57 4.56
C ALA A 107 2.53 -5.23 6.06
N ALA A 108 3.72 -5.02 6.59
CA ALA A 108 3.91 -4.64 7.98
C ALA A 108 3.27 -3.28 8.29
N HIS A 109 3.38 -2.34 7.35
CA HIS A 109 2.79 -1.01 7.50
C HIS A 109 1.26 -1.09 7.57
N ALA A 110 0.64 -1.83 6.64
CA ALA A 110 -0.80 -2.03 6.65
C ALA A 110 -1.27 -2.66 7.97
N ALA A 111 -0.58 -3.69 8.44
CA ALA A 111 -0.90 -4.34 9.72
C ALA A 111 -0.75 -3.39 10.90
N ALA A 112 0.31 -2.57 10.91
CA ALA A 112 0.60 -1.65 12.02
C ALA A 112 -0.49 -0.57 12.19
N VAL A 113 -1.11 -0.14 11.09
CA VAL A 113 -2.16 0.89 11.14
C VAL A 113 -3.57 0.31 11.03
N ASN A 114 -3.70 -1.01 11.10
CA ASN A 114 -4.98 -1.72 11.01
C ASN A 114 -5.73 -1.46 9.70
N ALA A 115 -4.99 -1.25 8.62
CA ALA A 115 -5.58 -1.09 7.29
C ALA A 115 -5.59 -2.44 6.57
N THR A 116 -6.59 -2.62 5.70
CA THR A 116 -6.59 -3.72 4.75
C THR A 116 -5.69 -3.36 3.59
N LEU A 117 -4.72 -4.21 3.27
CA LEU A 117 -3.87 -4.01 2.11
C LEU A 117 -4.66 -4.34 0.85
N VAL A 118 -4.64 -3.43 -0.11
CA VAL A 118 -5.25 -3.65 -1.43
C VAL A 118 -4.14 -4.01 -2.40
N SER A 119 -4.17 -5.22 -2.92
CA SER A 119 -3.15 -5.71 -3.85
C SER A 119 -3.73 -6.77 -4.77
N ARG A 120 -3.19 -6.84 -5.99
CA ARG A 120 -3.47 -7.91 -6.95
C ARG A 120 -2.31 -8.90 -7.03
N ASP A 121 -1.25 -8.67 -6.27
CA ASP A 121 -0.09 -9.56 -6.24
C ASP A 121 -0.37 -10.77 -5.36
N LYS A 122 -0.26 -11.95 -5.96
CA LYS A 122 -0.51 -13.22 -5.25
C LYS A 122 0.49 -13.48 -4.12
N ALA A 123 1.65 -12.83 -4.14
CA ALA A 123 2.64 -12.99 -3.08
C ALA A 123 2.04 -12.68 -1.70
N PHE A 124 1.20 -11.67 -1.60
CA PHE A 124 0.57 -11.28 -0.34
C PHE A 124 -0.46 -12.32 0.17
N SER A 125 -1.02 -13.13 -0.71
CA SER A 125 -2.00 -14.15 -0.30
C SER A 125 -1.36 -15.28 0.52
N GLN A 126 -0.04 -15.37 0.54
CA GLN A 126 0.68 -16.33 1.39
C GLN A 126 0.60 -15.95 2.86
N ILE A 127 0.37 -14.68 3.18
CA ILE A 127 0.29 -14.20 4.57
C ILE A 127 -1.08 -14.57 5.13
N PRO A 128 -1.14 -15.35 6.24
CA PRO A 128 -2.42 -15.66 6.85
C PRO A 128 -3.14 -14.40 7.32
N ASN A 129 -4.43 -14.27 7.00
CA ASN A 129 -5.26 -13.18 7.44
C ASN A 129 -5.55 -13.26 8.94
N GLY A 130 -5.64 -12.09 9.57
CA GLY A 130 -6.08 -11.95 10.94
C GLY A 130 -5.00 -12.23 11.97
N SER A 131 -5.44 -12.68 13.16
CA SER A 131 -4.53 -12.95 14.27
C SER A 131 -3.68 -14.20 13.99
N PRO A 132 -2.38 -14.21 14.39
CA PRO A 132 -1.72 -13.17 15.18
C PRO A 132 -1.11 -12.04 14.35
N ASN A 133 -1.11 -12.17 13.01
CA ASN A 133 -0.39 -11.23 12.14
C ASN A 133 -1.02 -9.84 12.09
N GLY A 134 -2.32 -9.73 12.30
CA GLY A 134 -3.04 -8.49 12.15
C GLY A 134 -3.15 -8.02 10.69
N PHE A 135 -2.81 -8.89 9.75
CA PHE A 135 -2.78 -8.56 8.32
C PHE A 135 -4.09 -8.95 7.67
N SER A 136 -4.62 -8.08 6.81
CA SER A 136 -5.75 -8.42 5.96
C SER A 136 -5.51 -7.91 4.53
N LEU A 137 -6.02 -8.67 3.58
CA LEU A 137 -5.81 -8.43 2.15
C LEU A 137 -7.14 -8.37 1.43
N GLU A 138 -7.26 -7.43 0.51
CA GLU A 138 -8.41 -7.33 -0.39
C GLU A 138 -7.93 -7.09 -1.82
N VAL A 139 -8.62 -7.65 -2.78
CA VAL A 139 -8.33 -7.46 -4.21
C VAL A 139 -9.44 -6.59 -4.79
N TRP A 140 -9.03 -5.54 -5.48
CA TRP A 140 -9.99 -4.63 -6.14
C TRP A 140 -10.06 -4.86 -7.64
#